data_af5f4787f2fffd4a483939eab212bb2b
#
_entry.id   af5f4787f2fffd4a483939eab212bb2b
#
_cell.length_a   1.000
_cell.length_b   1.000
_cell.length_c   1.000
_cell.angle_alpha   90.00
_cell.angle_beta   90.00
_cell.angle_gamma   90.00
#
_symmetry.space_group_name_H-M   'P 1'
#
loop_
_entity.id
_entity.type
_entity.pdbx_description
1 polymer ?
#
loop_
_entity_poly.entity_id
_entity_poly.type
_entity_poly.pdbx_seq_one_letter_code
_entity_poly.pdbx_strand_id
1 'polypeptide(L)'
;MRRSIARTMKVLSLAAVTLLAAAVLLGGCYPKSQVYGVGNDGGLIFNVNPPEAEVFLDGVGQGASSMFTEERYLKVSAGKHVLELRLAGYETYSREIFVSNSLLRIEAGLIKR
;
A
#
# COMPACT_ATOMS: atom_id res chain seq x y z
N MET A 1 -22.23 12.61 -56.87
CA MET A 1 -21.82 13.62 -55.95
C MET A 1 -22.50 13.56 -54.60
N ARG A 2 -23.79 13.47 -54.58
CA ARG A 2 -24.49 13.40 -53.30
C ARG A 2 -24.16 12.19 -52.46
N ARG A 3 -23.81 11.10 -53.10
CA ARG A 3 -23.42 9.88 -52.37
C ARG A 3 -22.11 10.03 -51.66
N SER A 4 -21.20 10.77 -52.20
CA SER A 4 -19.91 10.97 -51.52
C SER A 4 -20.09 11.78 -50.23
N ILE A 5 -20.96 12.76 -50.24
CA ILE A 5 -21.23 13.55 -49.07
C ILE A 5 -21.84 12.71 -47.97
N ALA A 6 -22.80 11.86 -48.29
CA ALA A 6 -23.40 10.99 -47.33
C ALA A 6 -22.41 10.00 -46.72
N ARG A 7 -21.50 9.48 -47.49
CA ARG A 7 -20.45 8.60 -46.95
C ARG A 7 -19.52 9.31 -46.03
N THR A 8 -19.17 10.52 -46.34
CA THR A 8 -18.29 11.31 -45.53
C THR A 8 -18.93 11.57 -44.17
N MET A 9 -20.19 11.87 -44.13
CA MET A 9 -20.91 12.10 -42.88
C MET A 9 -20.96 10.86 -41.99
N LYS A 10 -21.14 9.70 -42.60
CA LYS A 10 -21.13 8.46 -41.81
C LYS A 10 -19.79 8.16 -41.18
N VAL A 11 -18.72 8.42 -41.91
CA VAL A 11 -17.36 8.21 -41.42
C VAL A 11 -17.09 9.12 -40.20
N LEU A 12 -17.51 10.35 -40.29
CA LEU A 12 -17.35 11.29 -39.17
C LEU A 12 -18.09 10.84 -37.92
N SER A 13 -19.28 10.32 -38.09
CA SER A 13 -20.06 9.82 -36.95
C SER A 13 -19.38 8.65 -36.26
N LEU A 14 -18.83 7.73 -37.02
CA LEU A 14 -18.10 6.60 -36.45
C LEU A 14 -16.87 7.02 -35.68
N ALA A 15 -16.14 7.99 -36.19
CA ALA A 15 -14.96 8.49 -35.48
C ALA A 15 -15.33 9.13 -34.16
N ALA A 16 -16.41 9.87 -34.11
CA ALA A 16 -16.88 10.50 -32.88
C ALA A 16 -17.27 9.47 -31.82
N VAL A 17 -17.94 8.42 -32.22
CA VAL A 17 -18.34 7.36 -31.31
C VAL A 17 -17.12 6.64 -30.71
N THR A 18 -16.13 6.39 -31.53
CA THR A 18 -14.91 5.73 -31.08
C THR A 18 -14.17 6.56 -30.03
N LEU A 19 -14.07 7.85 -30.21
CA LEU A 19 -13.43 8.74 -29.24
C LEU A 19 -14.15 8.73 -27.91
N LEU A 20 -15.47 8.73 -27.94
CA LEU A 20 -16.25 8.71 -26.71
C LEU A 20 -16.03 7.43 -25.92
N ALA A 21 -15.96 6.31 -26.56
CA ALA A 21 -15.74 5.03 -25.90
C ALA A 21 -14.37 4.99 -25.24
N ALA A 22 -13.34 5.52 -25.88
CA ALA A 22 -12.00 5.57 -25.29
C ALA A 22 -11.95 6.43 -24.03
N ALA A 23 -12.64 7.54 -24.02
CA ALA A 23 -12.71 8.41 -22.85
C ALA A 23 -13.34 7.72 -21.65
N VAL A 24 -14.39 6.97 -21.88
CA VAL A 24 -15.06 6.24 -20.80
C VAL A 24 -14.15 5.19 -20.19
N LEU A 25 -13.40 4.48 -20.99
CA LEU A 25 -12.48 3.46 -20.49
C LEU A 25 -11.38 4.05 -19.61
N LEU A 26 -10.87 5.19 -19.96
CA LEU A 26 -9.83 5.84 -19.18
C LEU A 26 -10.36 6.36 -17.84
N GLY A 27 -11.56 6.85 -17.79
CA GLY A 27 -12.13 7.40 -16.58
C GLY A 27 -12.49 6.38 -15.53
N GLY A 28 -12.65 5.10 -15.87
CA GLY A 28 -13.12 4.09 -14.95
C GLY A 28 -12.10 3.55 -13.98
N CYS A 29 -10.81 3.76 -14.20
CA CYS A 29 -9.76 3.09 -13.43
C CYS A 29 -9.14 3.94 -12.32
N TYR A 30 -9.27 5.23 -12.35
CA TYR A 30 -8.50 6.11 -11.50
C TYR A 30 -9.06 6.45 -10.13
N PRO A 31 -10.34 6.66 -9.93
CA PRO A 31 -10.79 7.26 -8.67
C PRO A 31 -10.66 6.36 -7.47
N LYS A 32 -10.58 5.06 -7.66
CA LYS A 32 -10.68 4.13 -6.53
C LYS A 32 -9.42 4.01 -5.69
N SER A 33 -8.27 3.98 -6.33
CA SER A 33 -7.03 3.71 -5.61
C SER A 33 -6.50 4.89 -4.82
N GLN A 34 -6.89 6.09 -5.19
CA GLN A 34 -6.37 7.28 -4.52
C GLN A 34 -7.13 7.66 -3.27
N VAL A 35 -8.39 7.29 -3.18
CA VAL A 35 -9.23 7.68 -2.04
C VAL A 35 -8.90 6.85 -0.81
N TYR A 36 -8.50 5.60 -0.98
CA TYR A 36 -8.28 4.69 0.13
C TYR A 36 -7.01 4.93 0.92
N GLY A 37 -5.99 5.50 0.31
CA GLY A 37 -4.71 5.70 0.97
C GLY A 37 -4.58 6.99 1.74
N VAL A 38 -5.52 7.89 1.63
CA VAL A 38 -5.37 9.24 2.18
C VAL A 38 -6.01 9.32 3.56
N GLY A 39 -5.20 9.66 4.55
CA GLY A 39 -5.69 9.96 5.89
C GLY A 39 -5.96 8.79 6.79
N ASN A 40 -5.69 7.56 6.35
CA ASN A 40 -5.94 6.36 7.14
C ASN A 40 -4.66 5.60 7.48
N ASP A 41 -3.53 6.26 7.43
CA ASP A 41 -2.28 5.62 7.79
C ASP A 41 -2.01 5.76 9.27
N GLY A 42 -1.51 4.69 9.87
CA GLY A 42 -0.97 4.71 11.21
C GLY A 42 0.53 4.61 11.19
N GLY A 43 1.11 4.32 12.33
CA GLY A 43 2.54 4.14 12.46
C GLY A 43 2.88 3.08 13.50
N LEU A 44 4.05 2.48 13.32
CA LEU A 44 4.59 1.54 14.28
C LEU A 44 5.87 2.10 14.88
N ILE A 45 6.00 1.94 16.17
CA ILE A 45 7.26 2.18 16.89
C ILE A 45 7.62 0.91 17.63
N PHE A 46 8.90 0.67 17.79
CA PHE A 46 9.39 -0.61 18.29
C PHE A 46 10.29 -0.42 19.49
N ASN A 47 10.03 -1.24 20.50
CA ASN A 47 10.93 -1.43 21.63
C ASN A 47 11.21 -2.93 21.71
N VAL A 48 12.22 -3.37 20.99
CA VAL A 48 12.53 -4.79 20.79
C VAL A 48 13.91 -5.09 21.36
N ASN A 49 14.02 -6.21 22.00
CA ASN A 49 15.29 -6.71 22.53
C ASN A 49 15.60 -8.07 21.90
N PRO A 50 16.71 -8.24 21.15
CA PRO A 50 17.71 -7.23 20.82
C PRO A 50 17.23 -6.18 19.81
N PRO A 51 17.72 -4.96 19.88
CA PRO A 51 17.24 -3.89 18.97
C PRO A 51 17.68 -4.05 17.52
N GLU A 52 18.62 -4.92 17.24
CA GLU A 52 19.06 -5.21 15.87
C GLU A 52 18.07 -6.08 15.10
N ALA A 53 17.07 -6.61 15.75
CA ALA A 53 16.06 -7.46 15.09
C ALA A 53 15.44 -6.73 13.91
N GLU A 54 15.39 -7.43 12.78
CA GLU A 54 14.82 -6.85 11.58
C GLU A 54 13.31 -6.98 11.58
N VAL A 55 12.65 -5.90 11.18
CA VAL A 55 11.20 -5.83 11.10
C VAL A 55 10.76 -6.26 9.71
N PHE A 56 9.87 -7.24 9.67
CA PHE A 56 9.18 -7.63 8.44
C PHE A 56 7.69 -7.35 8.61
N LEU A 57 7.14 -6.62 7.68
CA LEU A 57 5.72 -6.31 7.67
C LEU A 57 5.11 -6.91 6.41
N ASP A 58 4.16 -7.83 6.61
CA ASP A 58 3.52 -8.56 5.52
C ASP A 58 4.55 -9.22 4.58
N GLY A 59 5.63 -9.74 5.16
CA GLY A 59 6.68 -10.39 4.42
C GLY A 59 7.75 -9.49 3.82
N VAL A 60 7.63 -8.18 4.01
CA VAL A 60 8.57 -7.20 3.43
C VAL A 60 9.46 -6.63 4.52
N GLY A 61 10.77 -6.72 4.33
CA GLY A 61 11.75 -6.18 5.27
C GLY A 61 11.71 -4.66 5.32
N GLN A 62 11.69 -4.11 6.53
CA GLN A 62 11.61 -2.68 6.75
C GLN A 62 12.90 -2.09 7.34
N GLY A 63 13.75 -2.94 7.87
CA GLY A 63 14.97 -2.52 8.55
C GLY A 63 14.98 -2.91 10.01
N ALA A 64 16.00 -2.47 10.73
CA ALA A 64 16.14 -2.81 12.14
C ALA A 64 15.07 -2.13 12.99
N SER A 65 14.61 -2.83 14.02
CA SER A 65 13.56 -2.31 14.90
C SER A 65 13.96 -1.03 15.61
N SER A 66 15.24 -0.88 15.92
CA SER A 66 15.76 0.33 16.57
C SER A 66 15.64 1.60 15.74
N MET A 67 15.41 1.47 14.44
CA MET A 67 15.24 2.62 13.55
C MET A 67 13.91 3.32 13.73
N PHE A 68 12.92 2.66 14.33
CA PHE A 68 11.55 3.17 14.37
C PHE A 68 11.21 3.67 15.76
N THR A 69 11.27 4.98 15.91
CA THR A 69 11.00 5.71 17.15
C THR A 69 9.78 6.61 16.96
N GLU A 70 9.38 7.30 18.02
CA GLU A 70 8.25 8.24 17.92
C GLU A 70 8.50 9.34 16.88
N GLU A 71 9.74 9.73 16.71
CA GLU A 71 10.12 10.75 15.75
C GLU A 71 10.26 10.21 14.33
N ARG A 72 10.55 8.90 14.21
CA ARG A 72 10.77 8.22 12.93
C ARG A 72 10.00 6.92 12.89
N TYR A 73 8.72 7.00 13.10
CA TYR A 73 7.90 5.79 13.09
C TYR A 73 7.79 5.19 11.69
N LEU A 74 7.52 3.90 11.65
CA LEU A 74 7.24 3.20 10.40
C LEU A 74 5.80 3.49 9.99
N LYS A 75 5.64 4.15 8.86
CA LYS A 75 4.31 4.48 8.34
C LYS A 75 3.67 3.23 7.75
N VAL A 76 2.47 2.92 8.19
CA VAL A 76 1.77 1.68 7.81
C VAL A 76 0.31 2.00 7.54
N SER A 77 -0.25 1.40 6.50
CA SER A 77 -1.67 1.56 6.20
C SER A 77 -2.53 0.95 7.31
N ALA A 78 -3.69 1.53 7.53
CA ALA A 78 -4.63 1.01 8.51
C ALA A 78 -5.14 -0.37 8.11
N GLY A 79 -5.39 -1.22 9.08
CA GLY A 79 -5.91 -2.55 8.88
C GLY A 79 -5.03 -3.63 9.49
N LYS A 80 -5.29 -4.87 9.12
CA LYS A 80 -4.53 -6.01 9.59
C LYS A 80 -3.21 -6.15 8.87
N HIS A 81 -2.17 -6.47 9.64
CA HIS A 81 -0.85 -6.77 9.09
C HIS A 81 -0.22 -7.90 9.87
N VAL A 82 0.67 -8.64 9.21
CA VAL A 82 1.46 -9.67 9.86
C VAL A 82 2.84 -9.09 10.14
N LEU A 83 3.18 -9.03 11.40
CA LEU A 83 4.46 -8.53 11.87
C LEU A 83 5.37 -9.69 12.20
N GLU A 84 6.60 -9.65 11.68
CA GLU A 84 7.63 -10.59 12.07
C GLU A 84 8.88 -9.82 12.49
N LEU A 85 9.55 -10.36 13.49
CA LEU A 85 10.86 -9.85 13.93
C LEU A 85 11.85 -10.98 13.81
N ARG A 86 12.93 -10.75 13.08
CA ARG A 86 13.93 -11.77 12.78
C ARG A 86 15.33 -11.30 13.14
N LEU A 87 16.06 -12.20 13.74
CA LEU A 87 17.48 -11.99 14.03
C LEU A 87 18.19 -13.34 14.01
N ALA A 88 19.37 -13.39 13.38
CA ALA A 88 20.15 -14.62 13.33
C ALA A 88 20.49 -15.09 14.74
N GLY A 89 20.27 -16.38 15.00
CA GLY A 89 20.48 -16.96 16.30
C GLY A 89 19.30 -16.85 17.26
N TYR A 90 18.20 -16.26 16.81
CA TYR A 90 16.99 -16.11 17.63
C TYR A 90 15.78 -16.70 16.90
N GLU A 91 14.79 -17.09 17.67
CA GLU A 91 13.54 -17.53 17.09
C GLU A 91 12.80 -16.35 16.48
N THR A 92 12.16 -16.58 15.34
CA THR A 92 11.35 -15.55 14.68
C THR A 92 10.12 -15.26 15.53
N TYR A 93 9.91 -14.00 15.82
CA TYR A 93 8.69 -13.54 16.49
C TYR A 93 7.68 -13.18 15.40
N SER A 94 6.48 -13.73 15.50
CA SER A 94 5.43 -13.46 14.53
C SER A 94 4.14 -13.13 15.24
N ARG A 95 3.46 -12.09 14.79
CA ARG A 95 2.21 -11.64 15.38
C ARG A 95 1.35 -10.92 14.36
N GLU A 96 0.06 -11.17 14.41
CA GLU A 96 -0.90 -10.39 13.66
C GLU A 96 -1.23 -9.12 14.44
N ILE A 97 -1.18 -7.97 13.79
CA ILE A 97 -1.46 -6.68 14.42
C ILE A 97 -2.55 -5.96 13.65
N PHE A 98 -3.22 -5.06 14.34
CA PHE A 98 -4.22 -4.18 13.73
C PHE A 98 -3.76 -2.74 13.89
N VAL A 99 -3.58 -2.06 12.76
CA VAL A 99 -3.10 -0.67 12.74
C VAL A 99 -4.29 0.24 12.50
N SER A 100 -4.43 1.21 13.39
CA SER A 100 -5.39 2.29 13.23
C SER A 100 -4.66 3.56 12.75
N ASN A 101 -5.32 4.69 12.79
CA ASN A 101 -4.71 5.97 12.37
C ASN A 101 -3.90 6.63 13.49
N SER A 102 -3.28 5.84 14.34
CA SER A 102 -2.45 6.31 15.45
C SER A 102 -1.17 5.50 15.51
N LEU A 103 -0.26 5.89 16.40
CA LEU A 103 0.97 5.14 16.63
C LEU A 103 0.68 3.92 17.49
N LEU A 104 1.17 2.78 17.04
CA LEU A 104 1.11 1.52 17.79
C LEU A 104 2.52 1.16 18.23
N ARG A 105 2.70 1.02 19.55
CA ARG A 105 3.98 0.60 20.12
C ARG A 105 4.05 -0.91 20.16
N ILE A 106 5.11 -1.46 19.60
CA ILE A 106 5.38 -2.90 19.63
C ILE A 106 6.50 -3.15 20.63
N GLU A 107 6.22 -3.92 21.66
CA GLU A 107 7.20 -4.34 22.63
C GLU A 107 7.38 -5.84 22.54
N ALA A 108 8.59 -6.30 22.35
CA ALA A 108 8.87 -7.71 22.20
C ALA A 108 10.29 -8.04 22.60
N GLY A 109 10.48 -9.27 23.09
CA GLY A 109 11.80 -9.83 23.30
C GLY A 109 11.94 -11.10 22.49
N LEU A 110 13.01 -11.21 21.73
CA LEU A 110 13.28 -12.42 20.97
C LEU A 110 13.92 -13.49 21.86
N ILE A 111 13.61 -14.74 21.55
CA ILE A 111 14.12 -15.87 22.30
C ILE A 111 15.32 -16.42 21.56
N LYS A 112 16.43 -16.50 22.26
CA LYS A 112 17.65 -17.07 21.69
C LYS A 112 17.49 -18.57 21.50
N ARG A 113 17.96 -19.06 20.38
CA ARG A 113 17.95 -20.50 20.07
C ARG A 113 19.01 -21.26 20.84
#